data_258c113ee7ccca4a8374b9fb106202fe
#
_entry.id   258c113ee7ccca4a8374b9fb106202fe
#
_cell.length_a   1.000
_cell.length_b   1.000
_cell.length_c   1.000
_cell.angle_alpha   90.00
_cell.angle_beta   90.00
_cell.angle_gamma   90.00
#
_symmetry.space_group_name_H-M   'P 1'
#
loop_
_entity.id
_entity.type
_entity.pdbx_description
1 polymer ?
#
loop_
_entity_poly.entity_id
_entity_poly.type
_entity_poly.pdbx_seq_one_letter_code
_entity_poly.pdbx_strand_id
1 'polypeptide(L)'
;MIDAIRNKRWFCQKINSSGVGRTVGGDLDNFYFGYYHDRLIIWEAKHRNAIVDYNGPQAVFLKELVDNLINLEVVLVWVEHDSSEDVVYLKDMKPIKCYYKPKGTNKGELRDFLQDVTPNQIANWADRNMQS
;
A
#
# COMPACT_ATOMS: atom_id res chain seq x y z
N MET A 1 -2.52 6.85 15.45
CA MET A 1 -1.47 6.92 14.45
C MET A 1 -1.84 6.32 13.10
N ILE A 2 -2.70 5.32 13.06
CA ILE A 2 -3.22 4.84 11.78
C ILE A 2 -4.36 5.74 11.33
N ASP A 3 -4.16 6.40 10.21
CA ASP A 3 -5.12 7.36 9.71
C ASP A 3 -6.30 6.68 9.00
N ALA A 4 -7.38 7.43 8.88
CA ALA A 4 -8.50 7.02 8.06
C ALA A 4 -8.13 7.12 6.58
N ILE A 5 -8.61 6.18 5.79
CA ILE A 5 -8.48 6.22 4.34
C ILE A 5 -9.83 6.59 3.76
N ARG A 6 -9.84 7.62 2.93
CA ARG A 6 -11.04 8.01 2.20
C ARG A 6 -11.30 7.00 1.09
N ASN A 7 -12.56 6.68 0.86
CA ASN A 7 -12.95 5.90 -0.29
C ASN A 7 -12.73 6.75 -1.54
N LYS A 8 -11.69 6.43 -2.31
CA LYS A 8 -11.23 7.27 -3.42
C LYS A 8 -11.79 6.88 -4.78
N ARG A 9 -12.76 6.00 -4.81
CA ARG A 9 -13.32 5.53 -6.07
C ARG A 9 -13.72 6.68 -7.01
N TRP A 10 -14.47 7.65 -6.47
CA TRP A 10 -14.90 8.81 -7.25
C TRP A 10 -13.71 9.64 -7.73
N PHE A 11 -12.75 9.88 -6.86
CA PHE A 11 -11.58 10.69 -7.17
C PHE A 11 -10.73 10.04 -8.26
N CYS A 12 -10.46 8.75 -8.15
CA CYS A 12 -9.69 8.02 -9.14
C CYS A 12 -10.37 8.00 -10.50
N GLN A 13 -11.70 7.81 -10.54
CA GLN A 13 -12.45 7.86 -11.79
C GLN A 13 -12.32 9.22 -12.47
N LYS A 14 -12.38 10.29 -11.70
CA LYS A 14 -12.29 11.63 -12.24
C LYS A 14 -10.91 11.94 -12.82
N ILE A 15 -9.86 11.50 -12.14
CA ILE A 15 -8.49 11.65 -12.63
C ILE A 15 -8.29 10.84 -13.91
N ASN A 16 -8.71 9.58 -13.92
CA ASN A 16 -8.55 8.70 -15.07
C ASN A 16 -9.29 9.20 -16.30
N SER A 17 -10.47 9.81 -16.11
CA SER A 17 -11.23 10.36 -17.24
C SER A 17 -10.59 11.61 -17.83
N SER A 18 -9.74 12.30 -17.08
CA SER A 18 -9.00 13.47 -17.57
C SER A 18 -7.62 13.11 -18.12
N GLY A 19 -7.23 11.83 -18.05
CA GLY A 19 -5.94 11.35 -18.51
C GLY A 19 -5.73 11.59 -20.00
N VAL A 20 -4.51 11.91 -20.39
CA VAL A 20 -4.13 12.23 -21.77
C VAL A 20 -3.19 11.17 -22.29
N GLY A 21 -3.51 10.61 -23.46
CA GLY A 21 -2.65 9.65 -24.13
C GLY A 21 -2.60 8.29 -23.43
N ARG A 22 -1.40 7.75 -23.26
CA ARG A 22 -1.16 6.42 -22.66
C ARG A 22 -0.86 6.47 -21.18
N THR A 23 -1.05 7.61 -20.55
CA THR A 23 -0.81 7.78 -19.13
C THR A 23 -1.92 7.13 -18.34
N VAL A 24 -1.55 6.37 -17.32
CA VAL A 24 -2.50 5.82 -16.36
C VAL A 24 -2.44 6.70 -15.13
N GLY A 25 -3.54 7.36 -14.81
CA GLY A 25 -3.67 8.13 -13.59
C GLY A 25 -3.98 7.18 -12.43
N GLY A 26 -3.45 7.50 -11.29
CA GLY A 26 -3.69 6.73 -10.08
C GLY A 26 -3.48 7.59 -8.85
N ASP A 27 -3.77 6.99 -7.72
CA ASP A 27 -3.71 7.66 -6.43
C ASP A 27 -3.15 6.69 -5.40
N LEU A 28 -2.33 7.20 -4.49
CA LEU A 28 -1.89 6.43 -3.34
C LEU A 28 -2.91 6.62 -2.22
N ASP A 29 -3.43 5.51 -1.70
CA ASP A 29 -4.43 5.58 -0.65
C ASP A 29 -3.84 6.15 0.64
N ASN A 30 -2.68 5.65 1.05
CA ASN A 30 -2.00 6.13 2.23
C ASN A 30 -0.56 5.61 2.27
N PHE A 31 0.29 6.31 2.99
CA PHE A 31 1.63 5.82 3.27
C PHE A 31 2.03 6.18 4.69
N TYR A 32 2.99 5.44 5.23
CA TYR A 32 3.57 5.66 6.55
C TYR A 32 5.09 5.53 6.45
N PHE A 33 5.81 6.57 6.86
CA PHE A 33 7.26 6.58 6.76
C PHE A 33 7.89 6.62 8.14
N GLY A 34 8.68 5.57 8.46
CA GLY A 34 9.48 5.50 9.67
C GLY A 34 10.79 6.25 9.47
N TYR A 35 10.80 7.49 9.86
CA TYR A 35 11.87 8.45 9.56
C TYR A 35 13.26 7.98 10.00
N TYR A 36 13.35 7.33 11.17
CA TYR A 36 14.66 6.95 11.73
C TYR A 36 15.22 5.63 11.16
N HIS A 37 14.42 4.89 10.40
CA HIS A 37 14.81 3.55 9.95
C HIS A 37 14.76 3.39 8.44
N ASP A 38 14.47 4.45 7.71
CA ASP A 38 14.33 4.42 6.25
C ASP A 38 13.35 3.33 5.79
N ARG A 39 12.25 3.20 6.49
CA ARG A 39 11.19 2.24 6.19
C ARG A 39 9.94 2.96 5.73
N LEU A 40 9.39 2.50 4.61
CA LEU A 40 8.18 3.05 4.03
C LEU A 40 7.13 1.96 3.91
N ILE A 41 5.92 2.27 4.35
CA ILE A 41 4.76 1.43 4.13
C ILE A 41 3.82 2.18 3.19
N ILE A 42 3.43 1.52 2.10
CA ILE A 42 2.40 2.03 1.20
C ILE A 42 1.18 1.13 1.37
N TRP A 43 0.04 1.74 1.66
CA TRP A 43 -1.21 1.03 1.86
C TRP A 43 -2.07 1.17 0.62
N GLU A 44 -2.55 0.05 0.09
CA GLU A 44 -3.48 0.03 -1.03
C GLU A 44 -4.77 -0.64 -0.56
N ALA A 45 -5.80 0.16 -0.38
CA ALA A 45 -7.08 -0.31 0.15
C ALA A 45 -7.98 -0.78 -0.97
N LYS A 46 -8.59 -1.94 -0.79
CA LYS A 46 -9.54 -2.52 -1.73
C LYS A 46 -10.81 -2.93 -1.01
N HIS A 47 -11.93 -2.72 -1.67
CA HIS A 47 -13.18 -3.27 -1.17
C HIS A 47 -13.14 -4.79 -1.29
N ARG A 48 -13.71 -5.49 -0.30
CA ARG A 48 -13.76 -6.95 -0.24
C ARG A 48 -14.28 -7.60 -1.52
N ASN A 49 -15.22 -6.94 -2.20
CA ASN A 49 -15.82 -7.44 -3.44
C ASN A 49 -15.02 -7.05 -4.69
N ALA A 50 -13.96 -6.26 -4.56
CA ALA A 50 -13.13 -5.88 -5.69
C ALA A 50 -12.20 -7.03 -6.06
N ILE A 51 -12.02 -7.23 -7.36
CA ILE A 51 -11.05 -8.18 -7.87
C ILE A 51 -9.69 -7.50 -7.85
N VAL A 52 -8.72 -8.09 -7.15
CA VAL A 52 -7.36 -7.56 -7.08
C VAL A 52 -6.50 -8.34 -8.07
N ASP A 53 -5.99 -7.63 -9.07
CA ASP A 53 -5.04 -8.19 -10.02
C ASP A 53 -3.64 -7.69 -9.68
N TYR A 54 -2.83 -8.55 -9.07
CA TYR A 54 -1.46 -8.19 -8.65
C TYR A 54 -0.51 -8.04 -9.84
N ASN A 55 -0.93 -8.37 -11.04
CA ASN A 55 -0.19 -8.19 -12.28
C ASN A 55 -0.85 -7.15 -13.20
N GLY A 56 -1.90 -6.51 -12.73
CA GLY A 56 -2.58 -5.46 -13.48
C GLY A 56 -1.79 -4.15 -13.50
N PRO A 57 -2.20 -3.19 -14.33
CA PRO A 57 -1.43 -1.95 -14.52
C PRO A 57 -1.15 -1.18 -13.25
N GLN A 58 -2.13 -1.06 -12.35
CA GLN A 58 -1.94 -0.33 -11.09
C GLN A 58 -0.93 -1.04 -10.19
N ALA A 59 -1.04 -2.34 -10.05
CA ALA A 59 -0.13 -3.12 -9.22
C ALA A 59 1.29 -3.08 -9.79
N VAL A 60 1.44 -3.20 -11.09
CA VAL A 60 2.74 -3.09 -11.76
C VAL A 60 3.37 -1.73 -11.52
N PHE A 61 2.60 -0.66 -11.66
CA PHE A 61 3.08 0.69 -11.38
C PHE A 61 3.56 0.83 -9.92
N LEU A 62 2.77 0.35 -8.97
CA LEU A 62 3.14 0.45 -7.55
C LEU A 62 4.39 -0.37 -7.24
N LYS A 63 4.52 -1.56 -7.82
CA LYS A 63 5.72 -2.39 -7.65
C LYS A 63 6.96 -1.71 -8.23
N GLU A 64 6.84 -1.10 -9.42
CA GLU A 64 7.95 -0.36 -10.01
C GLU A 64 8.34 0.86 -9.18
N LEU A 65 7.36 1.57 -8.64
CA LEU A 65 7.63 2.68 -7.73
C LEU A 65 8.43 2.20 -6.52
N VAL A 66 8.01 1.12 -5.89
CA VAL A 66 8.70 0.51 -4.75
C VAL A 66 10.12 0.10 -5.14
N ASP A 67 10.29 -0.57 -6.26
CA ASP A 67 11.59 -1.06 -6.72
C ASP A 67 12.58 0.06 -6.98
N ASN A 68 12.11 1.25 -7.36
CA ASN A 68 12.95 2.40 -7.61
C ASN A 68 13.38 3.15 -6.34
N LEU A 69 12.81 2.83 -5.19
CA LEU A 69 13.17 3.45 -3.91
C LEU A 69 14.31 2.66 -3.26
N ILE A 70 15.47 2.69 -3.88
CA ILE A 70 16.60 1.81 -3.53
C ILE A 70 17.07 2.03 -2.09
N ASN A 71 17.07 3.27 -1.62
CA ASN A 71 17.59 3.62 -0.30
C ASN A 71 16.61 3.35 0.84
N LEU A 72 15.44 2.81 0.53
CA LEU A 72 14.41 2.53 1.52
C LEU A 72 14.11 1.04 1.58
N GLU A 73 13.80 0.58 2.78
CA GLU A 73 13.10 -0.69 2.97
C GLU A 73 11.61 -0.40 2.82
N VAL A 74 10.94 -1.05 1.88
CA VAL A 74 9.57 -0.72 1.52
C VAL A 74 8.68 -1.94 1.57
N VAL A 75 7.51 -1.78 2.16
CA VAL A 75 6.44 -2.76 2.04
C VAL A 75 5.19 -2.09 1.47
N LEU A 76 4.70 -2.62 0.37
CA LEU A 76 3.40 -2.27 -0.20
C LEU A 76 2.40 -3.30 0.29
N VAL A 77 1.38 -2.84 1.00
CA VAL A 77 0.40 -3.73 1.64
C VAL A 77 -0.97 -3.51 1.03
N TRP A 78 -1.55 -4.58 0.50
CA TRP A 78 -2.95 -4.57 0.11
C TRP A 78 -3.79 -4.92 1.33
N VAL A 79 -4.74 -4.05 1.63
CA VAL A 79 -5.69 -4.22 2.74
C VAL A 79 -7.11 -4.22 2.18
N GLU A 80 -8.00 -5.00 2.78
CA GLU A 80 -9.38 -5.04 2.33
C GLU A 80 -10.35 -4.58 3.42
N HIS A 81 -11.48 -4.06 2.97
CA HIS A 81 -12.60 -3.69 3.82
C HIS A 81 -13.92 -4.01 3.12
N ASP A 82 -15.01 -4.00 3.88
CA ASP A 82 -16.34 -4.23 3.36
C ASP A 82 -17.28 -3.03 3.56
N SER A 83 -16.71 -1.88 3.89
CA SER A 83 -17.48 -0.66 4.15
C SER A 83 -17.82 0.08 2.87
N SER A 84 -19.03 0.66 2.82
CA SER A 84 -19.44 1.60 1.77
C SER A 84 -19.33 3.05 2.22
N GLU A 85 -18.83 3.30 3.42
CA GLU A 85 -18.66 4.66 3.94
C GLU A 85 -17.58 5.42 3.17
N ASP A 86 -17.68 6.77 3.16
CA ASP A 86 -16.68 7.63 2.53
C ASP A 86 -15.30 7.52 3.18
N VAL A 87 -15.28 7.31 4.49
CA VAL A 87 -14.04 7.21 5.26
C VAL A 87 -14.01 5.86 5.95
N VAL A 88 -12.94 5.13 5.72
CA VAL A 88 -12.72 3.82 6.33
C VAL A 88 -11.42 3.87 7.09
N TYR A 89 -11.45 3.44 8.36
CA TYR A 89 -10.25 3.44 9.19
C TYR A 89 -9.36 2.25 8.84
N LEU A 90 -8.10 2.54 8.64
CA LEU A 90 -7.11 1.51 8.27
C LEU A 90 -7.03 0.40 9.33
N LYS A 91 -7.19 0.76 10.61
CA LYS A 91 -7.18 -0.22 11.72
C LYS A 91 -8.27 -1.29 11.59
N ASP A 92 -9.35 -0.99 10.85
CA ASP A 92 -10.48 -1.89 10.66
C ASP A 92 -10.36 -2.72 9.37
N MET A 93 -9.26 -2.57 8.65
CA MET A 93 -9.01 -3.30 7.42
C MET A 93 -8.14 -4.52 7.69
N LYS A 94 -8.22 -5.49 6.78
CA LYS A 94 -7.46 -6.73 6.88
C LYS A 94 -6.33 -6.74 5.86
N PRO A 95 -5.06 -6.84 6.29
CA PRO A 95 -3.96 -7.06 5.36
C PRO A 95 -4.11 -8.42 4.66
N ILE A 96 -4.03 -8.42 3.33
CA ILE A 96 -4.25 -9.64 2.55
C ILE A 96 -3.00 -10.12 1.82
N LYS A 97 -2.14 -9.21 1.38
CA LYS A 97 -0.91 -9.54 0.66
C LYS A 97 0.03 -8.35 0.70
N CYS A 98 1.32 -8.59 0.54
CA CYS A 98 2.30 -7.52 0.49
C CYS A 98 3.35 -7.73 -0.60
N TYR A 99 3.98 -6.64 -0.98
CA TYR A 99 5.16 -6.63 -1.84
C TYR A 99 6.28 -5.99 -1.04
N TYR A 100 7.29 -6.78 -0.69
CA TYR A 100 8.36 -6.35 0.21
C TYR A 100 9.66 -6.18 -0.56
N LYS A 101 10.34 -5.06 -0.33
CA LYS A 101 11.63 -4.76 -0.94
C LYS A 101 12.64 -4.36 0.13
N PRO A 102 13.75 -5.11 0.29
CA PRO A 102 14.80 -4.73 1.24
C PRO A 102 15.49 -3.43 0.83
N LYS A 103 16.05 -2.74 1.83
CA LYS A 103 16.87 -1.56 1.60
C LYS A 103 18.12 -1.94 0.79
N GLY A 104 18.49 -1.08 -0.14
CA GLY A 104 19.68 -1.29 -0.96
C GLY A 104 19.46 -2.20 -2.17
N THR A 105 18.24 -2.67 -2.39
CA THR A 105 17.89 -3.49 -3.54
C THR A 105 16.93 -2.75 -4.46
N ASN A 106 16.84 -3.21 -5.69
CA ASN A 106 15.96 -2.64 -6.71
C ASN A 106 14.86 -3.61 -7.14
N LYS A 107 14.61 -4.65 -6.34
CA LYS A 107 13.57 -5.63 -6.66
C LYS A 107 12.93 -6.16 -5.40
N GLY A 108 11.62 -6.05 -5.34
CA GLY A 108 10.82 -6.61 -4.28
C GLY A 108 10.27 -7.99 -4.61
N GLU A 109 9.52 -8.54 -3.68
CA GLU A 109 8.93 -9.87 -3.78
C GLU A 109 7.51 -9.84 -3.24
N LEU A 110 6.58 -10.41 -4.01
CA LEU A 110 5.20 -10.58 -3.57
C LEU A 110 5.15 -11.71 -2.55
N ARG A 111 4.52 -11.44 -1.41
CA ARG A 111 4.46 -12.38 -0.29
C ARG A 111 3.08 -12.43 0.31
N ASP A 112 2.74 -13.62 0.83
CA ASP A 112 1.57 -13.78 1.71
C ASP A 112 1.99 -13.54 3.16
N PHE A 113 1.04 -13.15 3.99
CA PHE A 113 1.27 -13.10 5.43
C PHE A 113 1.21 -14.52 6.00
N LEU A 114 2.21 -14.87 6.81
CA LEU A 114 2.31 -16.21 7.40
C LEU A 114 1.29 -16.43 8.51
N GLN A 115 0.75 -15.36 9.07
CA GLN A 115 -0.26 -15.38 10.12
C GLN A 115 -1.09 -14.11 10.02
N ASP A 116 -2.20 -14.07 10.72
CA ASP A 116 -3.02 -12.87 10.77
C ASP A 116 -2.23 -11.73 11.41
N VAL A 117 -2.15 -10.61 10.69
CA VAL A 117 -1.51 -9.40 11.18
C VAL A 117 -2.50 -8.25 11.09
N THR A 118 -2.32 -7.27 11.97
CA THR A 118 -3.12 -6.05 11.96
C THR A 118 -2.34 -4.91 11.31
N PRO A 119 -3.02 -3.88 10.79
CA PRO A 119 -2.32 -2.70 10.29
C PRO A 119 -1.42 -2.05 11.34
N ASN A 120 -1.82 -2.03 12.61
CA ASN A 120 -0.99 -1.48 13.68
C ASN A 120 0.32 -2.26 13.86
N GLN A 121 0.28 -3.58 13.75
CA GLN A 121 1.49 -4.39 13.84
C GLN A 121 2.45 -4.07 12.69
N ILE A 122 1.93 -3.88 11.49
CA ILE A 122 2.74 -3.49 10.34
C ILE A 122 3.30 -2.07 10.52
N ALA A 123 2.48 -1.14 10.99
CA ALA A 123 2.93 0.24 11.25
C ALA A 123 4.06 0.27 12.29
N ASN A 124 3.93 -0.53 13.35
CA ASN A 124 4.96 -0.62 14.39
C ASN A 124 6.29 -1.14 13.86
N TRP A 125 6.27 -1.97 12.82
CA TRP A 125 7.51 -2.42 12.19
C TRP A 125 8.33 -1.25 11.64
N ALA A 126 7.68 -0.23 11.08
CA ALA A 126 8.40 0.92 10.55
C ALA A 126 9.09 1.74 11.64
N ASP A 127 8.55 1.74 12.84
CA ASP A 127 9.11 2.47 13.99
C ASP A 127 10.05 1.63 14.86
N ARG A 128 10.12 0.32 14.60
CA ARG A 128 10.87 -0.57 15.47
C ARG A 128 12.36 -0.28 15.37
N ASN A 129 13.00 -0.17 16.52
CA ASN A 129 14.45 -0.09 16.59
C ASN A 129 15.05 -1.42 16.13
N MET A 130 16.01 -1.35 15.20
CA MET A 130 16.65 -2.54 14.64
C MET A 130 17.42 -3.35 15.66
N GLN A 131 17.80 -2.74 16.77
CA GLN A 131 18.55 -3.42 17.83
C GLN A 131 17.69 -4.14 18.85
N SER A 132 16.41 -3.97 18.79
CA SER A 132 15.50 -4.56 19.76
C SER A 132 14.80 -5.80 19.24
#